data_f594182fae30244aec0c258b63a957c5
#
_entry.id   f594182fae30244aec0c258b63a957c5
#
_cell.length_a   1.000
_cell.length_b   1.000
_cell.length_c   1.000
_cell.angle_alpha   90.00
_cell.angle_beta   90.00
_cell.angle_gamma   90.00
#
_symmetry.space_group_name_H-M   'P 1'
#
loop_
_entity.id
_entity.type
_entity.pdbx_description
1 polymer ?
#
loop_
_entity_poly.entity_id
_entity_poly.type
_entity_poly.pdbx_seq_one_letter_code
_entity_poly.pdbx_strand_id
1 'polypeptide(L)'
;RIAAGISALLAVVSVISLFVNSLNFGLDFTSGTSVRLNYSETIDLDQVNLTLQQNGYGDAVVVTFGSDRDIRVLLPVDSSVAEQDQAEQAAQVGESLAAMLQQETRSQVTLLGSDYVSAKVGEELAEQGGLGMLVALGIIMVYIAVRFQFKFSVGAVVALAHDLIITLGIFSVFQMEFNLNTLAAMLAIIGYSLNDTIVVSDRIRENFRRLRKGSPIEMVNASLNQTLSRTLITSLTTLLVLFSILLIGGESTQGFAIALIIGVVIGTYSSIYIASNVIIYMNVTREDLMIPVKEGAELDDLP
;
A
#
# COMPACT_ATOMS: atom_id res chain seq x y z
N ARG A 1 21.81 -12.14 -7.65
CA ARG A 1 21.24 -13.45 -7.26
C ARG A 1 20.69 -13.44 -5.84
N ILE A 2 21.45 -12.96 -4.84
CA ILE A 2 20.99 -12.89 -3.44
C ILE A 2 19.74 -11.99 -3.32
N ALA A 3 19.79 -10.80 -3.88
CA ALA A 3 18.65 -9.88 -3.87
C ALA A 3 17.38 -10.50 -4.49
N ALA A 4 17.50 -11.15 -5.66
CA ALA A 4 16.36 -11.84 -6.28
C ALA A 4 15.82 -12.99 -5.41
N GLY A 5 16.69 -13.70 -4.70
CA GLY A 5 16.29 -14.74 -3.74
C GLY A 5 15.51 -14.19 -2.57
N ILE A 6 15.96 -13.09 -1.98
CA ILE A 6 15.26 -12.38 -0.89
C ILE A 6 13.88 -11.90 -1.35
N SER A 7 13.81 -11.25 -2.53
CA SER A 7 12.54 -10.80 -3.11
C SER A 7 11.56 -11.95 -3.35
N ALA A 8 12.04 -13.05 -3.92
CA ALA A 8 11.20 -14.22 -4.17
C ALA A 8 10.65 -14.81 -2.85
N LEU A 9 11.50 -14.90 -1.83
CA LEU A 9 11.08 -15.36 -0.50
C LEU A 9 10.03 -14.44 0.11
N LEU A 10 10.26 -13.11 0.10
CA LEU A 10 9.30 -12.13 0.60
C LEU A 10 7.98 -12.20 -0.16
N ALA A 11 8.02 -12.30 -1.49
CA ALA A 11 6.81 -12.41 -2.31
C ALA A 11 6.02 -13.69 -1.99
N VAL A 12 6.72 -14.83 -1.84
CA VAL A 12 6.07 -16.11 -1.47
C VAL A 12 5.43 -16.02 -0.08
N VAL A 13 6.15 -15.49 0.92
CA VAL A 13 5.59 -15.29 2.28
C VAL A 13 4.39 -14.36 2.23
N SER A 14 4.46 -13.27 1.47
CA SER A 14 3.36 -12.32 1.30
C SER A 14 2.13 -12.98 0.70
N VAL A 15 2.30 -13.74 -0.38
CA VAL A 15 1.20 -14.45 -1.04
C VAL A 15 0.58 -15.49 -0.11
N ILE A 16 1.40 -16.29 0.58
CA ILE A 16 0.90 -17.27 1.56
C ILE A 16 0.10 -16.57 2.67
N SER A 17 0.63 -15.49 3.23
CA SER A 17 -0.08 -14.75 4.28
C SER A 17 -1.41 -14.17 3.79
N LEU A 18 -1.46 -13.59 2.59
CA LEU A 18 -2.69 -13.07 1.99
C LEU A 18 -3.76 -14.17 1.82
N PHE A 19 -3.36 -15.40 1.51
CA PHE A 19 -4.30 -16.52 1.39
C PHE A 19 -4.71 -17.12 2.74
N VAL A 20 -3.82 -17.16 3.72
CA VAL A 20 -4.07 -17.82 5.03
C VAL A 20 -4.71 -16.85 6.02
N ASN A 21 -4.13 -15.66 6.15
CA ASN A 21 -4.54 -14.67 7.14
C ASN A 21 -5.50 -13.61 6.58
N SER A 22 -5.61 -13.50 5.22
CA SER A 22 -6.33 -12.42 4.53
C SER A 22 -5.80 -11.02 4.91
N LEU A 23 -6.51 -9.97 4.53
CA LEU A 23 -6.28 -8.60 5.01
C LEU A 23 -7.22 -8.33 6.19
N ASN A 24 -6.74 -7.60 7.18
CA ASN A 24 -7.58 -7.07 8.25
C ASN A 24 -8.29 -5.80 7.73
N PHE A 25 -9.47 -5.99 7.14
CA PHE A 25 -10.25 -4.88 6.59
C PHE A 25 -10.81 -3.99 7.69
N GLY A 26 -10.60 -2.68 7.51
CA GLY A 26 -11.19 -1.67 8.37
C GLY A 26 -12.70 -1.49 8.13
N LEU A 27 -13.32 -0.65 8.96
CA LEU A 27 -14.76 -0.38 8.91
C LEU A 27 -15.24 0.09 7.54
N ASP A 28 -14.40 0.82 6.80
CA ASP A 28 -14.71 1.32 5.45
C ASP A 28 -15.13 0.21 4.49
N PHE A 29 -14.67 -1.02 4.73
CA PHE A 29 -14.92 -2.19 3.88
C PHE A 29 -15.79 -3.26 4.52
N THR A 30 -15.93 -3.28 5.85
CA THR A 30 -16.61 -4.37 6.57
C THR A 30 -17.99 -4.03 7.06
N SER A 31 -18.35 -2.77 7.10
CA SER A 31 -19.60 -2.26 7.69
C SER A 31 -19.72 -2.48 9.21
N GLY A 32 -20.53 -1.69 9.86
CA GLY A 32 -20.77 -1.79 11.30
C GLY A 32 -20.66 -0.45 11.99
N THR A 33 -20.63 -0.49 13.33
CA THR A 33 -20.46 0.68 14.19
C THR A 33 -19.06 0.67 14.79
N SER A 34 -18.36 1.80 14.67
CA SER A 34 -17.07 2.05 15.30
C SER A 34 -17.24 3.06 16.42
N VAL A 35 -16.99 2.64 17.65
CA VAL A 35 -17.03 3.50 18.84
C VAL A 35 -15.60 3.76 19.30
N ARG A 36 -15.18 5.03 19.29
CA ARG A 36 -13.85 5.45 19.76
C ARG A 36 -13.96 5.99 21.18
N LEU A 37 -13.17 5.43 22.09
CA LEU A 37 -13.19 5.73 23.50
C LEU A 37 -11.78 6.08 23.98
N ASN A 38 -11.69 7.09 24.85
CA ASN A 38 -10.45 7.46 25.54
C ASN A 38 -10.61 7.18 27.04
N TYR A 39 -9.61 6.53 27.60
CA TYR A 39 -9.52 6.24 29.03
C TYR A 39 -8.52 7.17 29.72
N SER A 40 -8.76 7.46 30.98
CA SER A 40 -7.82 8.25 31.77
C SER A 40 -6.51 7.52 32.10
N GLU A 41 -6.52 6.19 32.06
CA GLU A 41 -5.38 5.33 32.39
C GLU A 41 -5.12 4.31 31.26
N THR A 42 -3.96 3.66 31.30
CA THR A 42 -3.61 2.57 30.36
C THR A 42 -4.57 1.40 30.55
N ILE A 43 -5.03 0.83 29.44
CA ILE A 43 -6.08 -0.18 29.40
C ILE A 43 -5.51 -1.57 29.20
N ASP A 44 -6.10 -2.54 29.89
CA ASP A 44 -5.98 -3.94 29.58
C ASP A 44 -7.11 -4.36 28.61
N LEU A 45 -6.73 -4.62 27.33
CA LEU A 45 -7.69 -5.02 26.30
C LEU A 45 -8.41 -6.34 26.61
N ASP A 46 -7.75 -7.27 27.31
CA ASP A 46 -8.36 -8.55 27.67
C ASP A 46 -9.51 -8.32 28.66
N GLN A 47 -9.34 -7.39 29.59
CA GLN A 47 -10.39 -7.00 30.54
C GLN A 47 -11.57 -6.34 29.82
N VAL A 48 -11.30 -5.43 28.87
CA VAL A 48 -12.35 -4.78 28.07
C VAL A 48 -13.12 -5.82 27.25
N ASN A 49 -12.42 -6.73 26.57
CA ASN A 49 -13.05 -7.80 25.80
C ASN A 49 -13.95 -8.69 26.67
N LEU A 50 -13.49 -9.09 27.84
CA LEU A 50 -14.30 -9.87 28.79
C LEU A 50 -15.54 -9.11 29.23
N THR A 51 -15.40 -7.82 29.51
CA THR A 51 -16.53 -6.96 29.95
C THR A 51 -17.57 -6.86 28.81
N LEU A 52 -17.13 -6.66 27.57
CA LEU A 52 -18.01 -6.59 26.39
C LEU A 52 -18.75 -7.91 26.17
N GLN A 53 -18.06 -9.04 26.24
CA GLN A 53 -18.67 -10.37 26.12
C GLN A 53 -19.74 -10.62 27.18
N GLN A 54 -19.49 -10.24 28.43
CA GLN A 54 -20.44 -10.42 29.54
C GLN A 54 -21.69 -9.55 29.41
N ASN A 55 -21.58 -8.41 28.71
CA ASN A 55 -22.66 -7.45 28.48
C ASN A 55 -23.37 -7.58 27.13
N GLY A 56 -23.18 -8.70 26.43
CA GLY A 56 -23.91 -9.00 25.18
C GLY A 56 -23.25 -8.52 23.91
N TYR A 57 -22.02 -7.99 23.99
CA TYR A 57 -21.22 -7.56 22.84
C TYR A 57 -20.12 -8.58 22.50
N GLY A 58 -20.47 -9.87 22.45
CA GLY A 58 -19.51 -10.95 22.26
C GLY A 58 -18.80 -10.94 20.89
N ASP A 59 -19.44 -10.35 19.88
CA ASP A 59 -18.87 -10.23 18.53
C ASP A 59 -18.10 -8.90 18.32
N ALA A 60 -17.94 -8.09 19.38
CA ALA A 60 -17.18 -6.86 19.30
C ALA A 60 -15.68 -7.14 19.17
N VAL A 61 -15.02 -6.40 18.31
CA VAL A 61 -13.56 -6.40 18.17
C VAL A 61 -13.00 -5.14 18.80
N VAL A 62 -12.09 -5.29 19.77
CA VAL A 62 -11.45 -4.16 20.43
C VAL A 62 -10.01 -4.05 20.00
N VAL A 63 -9.61 -2.87 19.56
CA VAL A 63 -8.24 -2.55 19.18
C VAL A 63 -7.80 -1.25 19.85
N THR A 64 -6.52 -1.15 20.19
CA THR A 64 -5.93 0.14 20.59
C THR A 64 -5.69 1.00 19.36
N PHE A 65 -5.77 2.32 19.52
CA PHE A 65 -5.44 3.24 18.45
C PHE A 65 -4.75 4.50 18.99
N GLY A 66 -3.71 4.95 18.33
CA GLY A 66 -3.01 6.18 18.69
C GLY A 66 -2.23 6.14 20.00
N SER A 67 -2.84 5.72 21.09
CA SER A 67 -2.21 5.62 22.41
C SER A 67 -2.68 4.39 23.20
N ASP A 68 -1.97 4.05 24.29
CA ASP A 68 -2.34 2.97 25.20
C ASP A 68 -3.64 3.24 26.00
N ARG A 69 -4.24 4.42 25.80
CA ARG A 69 -5.47 4.88 26.47
C ARG A 69 -6.65 4.97 25.55
N ASP A 70 -6.40 4.89 24.26
CA ASP A 70 -7.43 5.01 23.23
C ASP A 70 -7.77 3.63 22.70
N ILE A 71 -9.07 3.31 22.72
CA ILE A 71 -9.57 2.08 22.10
C ILE A 71 -10.64 2.39 21.09
N ARG A 72 -10.71 1.52 20.10
CA ARG A 72 -11.79 1.44 19.14
C ARG A 72 -12.51 0.11 19.33
N VAL A 73 -13.81 0.19 19.54
CA VAL A 73 -14.71 -0.96 19.61
C VAL A 73 -15.46 -1.02 18.28
N LEU A 74 -15.26 -2.10 17.54
CA LEU A 74 -15.94 -2.39 16.28
C LEU A 74 -17.09 -3.35 16.56
N LEU A 75 -18.31 -2.95 16.21
CA LEU A 75 -19.52 -3.76 16.37
C LEU A 75 -20.05 -4.12 14.98
N PRO A 76 -20.40 -5.38 14.74
CA PRO A 76 -21.05 -5.78 13.49
C PRO A 76 -22.40 -5.07 13.32
N VAL A 77 -22.89 -5.02 12.09
CA VAL A 77 -24.21 -4.46 11.77
C VAL A 77 -25.30 -5.26 12.47
N ASP A 78 -26.16 -4.57 13.21
CA ASP A 78 -27.38 -5.15 13.73
C ASP A 78 -28.45 -5.20 12.64
N SER A 79 -28.62 -6.36 12.02
CA SER A 79 -29.58 -6.58 10.94
C SER A 79 -31.06 -6.48 11.38
N SER A 80 -31.33 -6.37 12.66
CA SER A 80 -32.69 -6.21 13.21
C SER A 80 -33.19 -4.76 13.13
N VAL A 81 -32.30 -3.80 12.91
CA VAL A 81 -32.60 -2.37 12.88
C VAL A 81 -32.69 -1.87 11.45
N ALA A 82 -33.68 -1.01 11.16
CA ALA A 82 -33.83 -0.41 9.85
C ALA A 82 -32.62 0.49 9.53
N GLU A 83 -32.16 0.44 8.27
CA GLU A 83 -30.96 1.16 7.82
C GLU A 83 -30.99 2.68 8.12
N GLN A 84 -32.20 3.25 8.14
CA GLN A 84 -32.40 4.67 8.43
C GLN A 84 -32.13 5.03 9.89
N ASP A 85 -32.31 4.09 10.82
CA ASP A 85 -32.19 4.29 12.26
C ASP A 85 -30.82 3.87 12.81
N GLN A 86 -29.99 3.20 12.00
CA GLN A 86 -28.71 2.63 12.42
C GLN A 86 -27.68 3.70 12.78
N ALA A 87 -27.69 4.87 12.13
CA ALA A 87 -26.79 5.97 12.49
C ALA A 87 -27.14 6.58 13.85
N GLU A 88 -28.44 6.73 14.15
CA GLU A 88 -28.90 7.20 15.47
C GLU A 88 -28.63 6.15 16.56
N GLN A 89 -28.85 4.87 16.21
CA GLN A 89 -28.50 3.77 17.10
C GLN A 89 -27.00 3.70 17.38
N ALA A 90 -26.14 3.93 16.40
CA ALA A 90 -24.70 3.95 16.59
C ALA A 90 -24.26 5.00 17.62
N ALA A 91 -24.89 6.19 17.61
CA ALA A 91 -24.63 7.21 18.61
C ALA A 91 -25.08 6.74 20.01
N GLN A 92 -26.29 6.16 20.12
CA GLN A 92 -26.81 5.64 21.38
C GLN A 92 -25.98 4.47 21.92
N VAL A 93 -25.54 3.58 21.04
CA VAL A 93 -24.63 2.48 21.39
C VAL A 93 -23.30 3.01 21.88
N GLY A 94 -22.75 4.05 21.24
CA GLY A 94 -21.52 4.69 21.68
C GLY A 94 -21.61 5.26 23.09
N GLU A 95 -22.70 5.95 23.40
CA GLU A 95 -22.96 6.49 24.76
C GLU A 95 -23.16 5.37 25.79
N SER A 96 -23.93 4.34 25.44
CA SER A 96 -24.20 3.21 26.34
C SER A 96 -22.94 2.39 26.63
N LEU A 97 -22.09 2.17 25.62
CA LEU A 97 -20.79 1.50 25.77
C LEU A 97 -19.84 2.31 26.68
N ALA A 98 -19.74 3.61 26.46
CA ALA A 98 -18.92 4.48 27.28
C ALA A 98 -19.36 4.44 28.75
N ALA A 99 -20.67 4.53 28.99
CA ALA A 99 -21.22 4.49 30.35
C ALA A 99 -21.00 3.11 31.00
N MET A 100 -21.24 2.03 30.28
CA MET A 100 -21.04 0.65 30.77
C MET A 100 -19.57 0.40 31.12
N LEU A 101 -18.64 0.72 30.19
CA LEU A 101 -17.22 0.52 30.43
C LEU A 101 -16.69 1.39 31.54
N GLN A 102 -17.18 2.62 31.68
CA GLN A 102 -16.84 3.48 32.81
C GLN A 102 -17.26 2.87 34.17
N GLN A 103 -18.43 2.25 34.21
CA GLN A 103 -18.95 1.61 35.42
C GLN A 103 -18.14 0.36 35.83
N GLU A 104 -17.85 -0.50 34.85
CA GLU A 104 -17.17 -1.78 35.06
C GLU A 104 -15.66 -1.63 35.31
N THR A 105 -14.99 -0.75 34.58
CA THR A 105 -13.54 -0.56 34.70
C THR A 105 -13.16 0.44 35.79
N ARG A 106 -14.15 1.18 36.33
CA ARG A 106 -13.96 2.27 37.34
C ARG A 106 -12.97 3.35 36.85
N SER A 107 -12.68 3.40 35.59
CA SER A 107 -11.85 4.41 34.94
C SER A 107 -12.75 5.44 34.27
N GLN A 108 -12.29 6.69 34.18
CA GLN A 108 -13.03 7.68 33.42
C GLN A 108 -12.89 7.36 31.90
N VAL A 109 -14.05 7.16 31.27
CA VAL A 109 -14.15 6.85 29.84
C VAL A 109 -14.83 7.99 29.12
N THR A 110 -14.20 8.53 28.10
CA THR A 110 -14.73 9.61 27.28
C THR A 110 -15.02 9.10 25.88
N LEU A 111 -16.23 9.29 25.40
CA LEU A 111 -16.61 9.00 24.02
C LEU A 111 -15.97 10.05 23.09
N LEU A 112 -15.07 9.63 22.20
CA LEU A 112 -14.44 10.47 21.20
C LEU A 112 -15.28 10.59 19.93
N GLY A 113 -16.06 9.57 19.63
CA GLY A 113 -16.95 9.53 18.48
C GLY A 113 -17.53 8.14 18.23
N SER A 114 -18.64 8.13 17.52
CA SER A 114 -19.27 6.91 17.03
C SER A 114 -19.61 7.09 15.55
N ASP A 115 -19.06 6.22 14.72
CA ASP A 115 -19.21 6.26 13.27
C ASP A 115 -19.94 4.98 12.82
N TYR A 116 -20.87 5.11 11.88
CA TYR A 116 -21.60 3.98 11.31
C TYR A 116 -21.34 3.89 9.81
N VAL A 117 -21.01 2.70 9.34
CA VAL A 117 -20.91 2.38 7.91
C VAL A 117 -21.91 1.29 7.56
N SER A 118 -22.84 1.58 6.65
CA SER A 118 -23.81 0.58 6.22
C SER A 118 -23.15 -0.53 5.40
N ALA A 119 -23.71 -1.74 5.44
CA ALA A 119 -23.22 -2.89 4.68
C ALA A 119 -23.11 -2.59 3.18
N LYS A 120 -24.10 -1.90 2.64
CA LYS A 120 -24.11 -1.51 1.23
C LYS A 120 -22.98 -0.54 0.87
N VAL A 121 -22.69 0.44 1.72
CA VAL A 121 -21.62 1.41 1.49
C VAL A 121 -20.25 0.72 1.61
N GLY A 122 -20.04 -0.14 2.61
CA GLY A 122 -18.80 -0.88 2.76
C GLY A 122 -18.49 -1.79 1.56
N GLU A 123 -19.51 -2.54 1.08
CA GLU A 123 -19.39 -3.40 -0.11
C GLU A 123 -19.09 -2.56 -1.38
N GLU A 124 -19.82 -1.47 -1.58
CA GLU A 124 -19.61 -0.56 -2.72
C GLU A 124 -18.21 0.05 -2.71
N LEU A 125 -17.71 0.48 -1.55
CA LEU A 125 -16.36 1.03 -1.41
C LEU A 125 -15.27 -0.03 -1.68
N ALA A 126 -15.49 -1.28 -1.25
CA ALA A 126 -14.57 -2.38 -1.52
C ALA A 126 -14.51 -2.69 -3.02
N GLU A 127 -15.68 -2.78 -3.69
CA GLU A 127 -15.77 -3.04 -5.11
C GLU A 127 -15.17 -1.89 -5.93
N GLN A 128 -15.57 -0.65 -5.68
CA GLN A 128 -15.06 0.52 -6.39
C GLN A 128 -13.57 0.76 -6.12
N GLY A 129 -13.10 0.54 -4.89
CA GLY A 129 -11.69 0.64 -4.53
C GLY A 129 -10.83 -0.40 -5.27
N GLY A 130 -11.28 -1.65 -5.29
CA GLY A 130 -10.62 -2.73 -6.04
C GLY A 130 -10.61 -2.47 -7.55
N LEU A 131 -11.75 -2.08 -8.11
CA LEU A 131 -11.86 -1.72 -9.53
C LEU A 131 -10.98 -0.52 -9.87
N GLY A 132 -10.98 0.52 -9.03
CA GLY A 132 -10.13 1.71 -9.20
C GLY A 132 -8.65 1.37 -9.25
N MET A 133 -8.19 0.47 -8.39
CA MET A 133 -6.80 -0.02 -8.40
C MET A 133 -6.48 -0.77 -9.70
N LEU A 134 -7.36 -1.66 -10.16
CA LEU A 134 -7.17 -2.40 -11.40
C LEU A 134 -7.15 -1.49 -12.63
N VAL A 135 -8.05 -0.50 -12.68
CA VAL A 135 -8.09 0.50 -13.75
C VAL A 135 -6.82 1.35 -13.74
N ALA A 136 -6.37 1.82 -12.59
CA ALA A 136 -5.12 2.58 -12.46
C ALA A 136 -3.92 1.77 -12.96
N LEU A 137 -3.80 0.50 -12.55
CA LEU A 137 -2.76 -0.41 -13.04
C LEU A 137 -2.83 -0.61 -14.55
N GLY A 138 -4.04 -0.79 -15.10
CA GLY A 138 -4.26 -0.95 -16.54
C GLY A 138 -3.83 0.29 -17.34
N ILE A 139 -4.23 1.49 -16.91
CA ILE A 139 -3.83 2.76 -17.56
C ILE A 139 -2.32 2.94 -17.51
N ILE A 140 -1.68 2.64 -16.38
CA ILE A 140 -0.24 2.74 -16.21
C ILE A 140 0.47 1.75 -17.13
N MET A 141 -0.01 0.50 -17.22
CA MET A 141 0.56 -0.49 -18.15
C MET A 141 0.50 0.00 -19.60
N VAL A 142 -0.64 0.55 -20.04
CA VAL A 142 -0.78 1.10 -21.39
C VAL A 142 0.19 2.27 -21.61
N TYR A 143 0.28 3.19 -20.63
CA TYR A 143 1.22 4.32 -20.71
C TYR A 143 2.67 3.84 -20.85
N ILE A 144 3.09 2.87 -20.05
CA ILE A 144 4.46 2.34 -20.11
C ILE A 144 4.69 1.62 -21.43
N ALA A 145 3.72 0.83 -21.91
CA ALA A 145 3.84 0.10 -23.17
C ALA A 145 3.99 1.04 -24.38
N VAL A 146 3.29 2.17 -24.37
CA VAL A 146 3.38 3.20 -25.42
C VAL A 146 4.68 4.02 -25.29
N ARG A 147 5.08 4.38 -24.06
CA ARG A 147 6.23 5.24 -23.79
C ARG A 147 7.57 4.50 -23.89
N PHE A 148 7.60 3.22 -23.52
CA PHE A 148 8.79 2.38 -23.47
C PHE A 148 8.63 1.17 -24.40
N GLN A 149 9.75 0.55 -24.73
CA GLN A 149 9.73 -0.71 -25.46
C GLN A 149 9.20 -1.83 -24.57
N PHE A 150 8.60 -2.85 -25.20
CA PHE A 150 7.93 -3.96 -24.51
C PHE A 150 8.76 -4.59 -23.37
N LYS A 151 10.06 -4.83 -23.58
CA LYS A 151 10.93 -5.44 -22.57
C LYS A 151 11.06 -4.59 -21.30
N PHE A 152 11.10 -3.28 -21.42
CA PHE A 152 11.13 -2.35 -20.28
C PHE A 152 9.78 -2.26 -19.59
N SER A 153 8.70 -2.30 -20.37
CA SER A 153 7.35 -2.31 -19.82
C SER A 153 7.10 -3.52 -18.96
N VAL A 154 7.53 -4.71 -19.39
CA VAL A 154 7.44 -5.94 -18.59
C VAL A 154 8.24 -5.80 -17.31
N GLY A 155 9.47 -5.26 -17.36
CA GLY A 155 10.28 -5.02 -16.15
C GLY A 155 9.61 -4.11 -15.16
N ALA A 156 8.99 -3.02 -15.62
CA ALA A 156 8.26 -2.08 -14.77
C ALA A 156 7.00 -2.70 -14.15
N VAL A 157 6.21 -3.44 -14.92
CA VAL A 157 4.99 -4.11 -14.42
C VAL A 157 5.32 -5.16 -13.37
N VAL A 158 6.36 -5.98 -13.60
CA VAL A 158 6.80 -6.98 -12.63
C VAL A 158 7.29 -6.32 -11.34
N ALA A 159 8.03 -5.21 -11.43
CA ALA A 159 8.46 -4.45 -10.25
C ALA A 159 7.26 -3.88 -9.46
N LEU A 160 6.27 -3.28 -10.15
CA LEU A 160 5.05 -2.77 -9.51
C LEU A 160 4.24 -3.87 -8.84
N ALA A 161 4.03 -5.00 -9.51
CA ALA A 161 3.32 -6.13 -8.93
C ALA A 161 4.03 -6.67 -7.68
N HIS A 162 5.37 -6.79 -7.74
CA HIS A 162 6.21 -7.14 -6.60
C HIS A 162 6.01 -6.19 -5.42
N ASP A 163 6.02 -4.88 -5.64
CA ASP A 163 5.91 -3.87 -4.59
C ASP A 163 4.55 -3.92 -3.91
N LEU A 164 3.48 -4.04 -4.69
CA LEU A 164 2.12 -4.18 -4.15
C LEU A 164 1.95 -5.47 -3.36
N ILE A 165 2.40 -6.61 -3.90
CA ILE A 165 2.27 -7.92 -3.25
C ILE A 165 3.01 -7.90 -1.90
N ILE A 166 4.21 -7.37 -1.84
CA ILE A 166 4.98 -7.33 -0.59
C ILE A 166 4.34 -6.35 0.40
N THR A 167 3.91 -5.18 -0.04
CA THR A 167 3.27 -4.19 0.85
C THR A 167 1.97 -4.76 1.44
N LEU A 168 1.08 -5.32 0.62
CA LEU A 168 -0.13 -6.00 1.08
C LEU A 168 0.20 -7.21 1.97
N GLY A 169 1.24 -7.96 1.62
CA GLY A 169 1.71 -9.09 2.43
C GLY A 169 2.16 -8.69 3.83
N ILE A 170 2.88 -7.58 3.95
CA ILE A 170 3.29 -7.03 5.25
C ILE A 170 2.04 -6.65 6.07
N PHE A 171 1.06 -5.98 5.46
CA PHE A 171 -0.22 -5.67 6.12
C PHE A 171 -0.94 -6.94 6.60
N SER A 172 -0.94 -8.00 5.79
CA SER A 172 -1.53 -9.29 6.13
C SER A 172 -0.78 -10.02 7.25
N VAL A 173 0.57 -10.06 7.21
CA VAL A 173 1.38 -10.73 8.24
C VAL A 173 1.22 -10.08 9.60
N PHE A 174 1.24 -8.75 9.64
CA PHE A 174 1.13 -7.98 10.90
C PHE A 174 -0.31 -7.64 11.26
N GLN A 175 -1.29 -8.10 10.49
CA GLN A 175 -2.72 -7.83 10.70
C GLN A 175 -3.03 -6.34 10.88
N MET A 176 -2.30 -5.48 10.16
CA MET A 176 -2.53 -4.03 10.18
C MET A 176 -3.84 -3.70 9.48
N GLU A 177 -4.58 -2.73 10.01
CA GLU A 177 -5.86 -2.31 9.45
C GLU A 177 -5.71 -1.77 8.03
N PHE A 178 -6.45 -2.37 7.10
CA PHE A 178 -6.53 -1.94 5.72
C PHE A 178 -7.82 -1.15 5.49
N ASN A 179 -7.72 0.16 5.48
CA ASN A 179 -8.82 1.11 5.29
C ASN A 179 -8.66 1.92 4.00
N LEU A 180 -9.60 2.84 3.72
CA LEU A 180 -9.55 3.69 2.51
C LEU A 180 -8.27 4.51 2.41
N ASN A 181 -7.72 5.00 3.52
CA ASN A 181 -6.46 5.73 3.52
C ASN A 181 -5.29 4.83 3.10
N THR A 182 -5.28 3.58 3.58
CA THR A 182 -4.31 2.57 3.17
C THR A 182 -4.44 2.23 1.67
N LEU A 183 -5.68 2.09 1.17
CA LEU A 183 -5.92 1.92 -0.26
C LEU A 183 -5.38 3.09 -1.09
N ALA A 184 -5.63 4.33 -0.64
CA ALA A 184 -5.06 5.52 -1.29
C ALA A 184 -3.53 5.51 -1.28
N ALA A 185 -2.91 5.04 -0.19
CA ALA A 185 -1.47 4.83 -0.14
C ALA A 185 -0.99 3.80 -1.16
N MET A 186 -1.71 2.68 -1.37
CA MET A 186 -1.37 1.71 -2.41
C MET A 186 -1.34 2.32 -3.81
N LEU A 187 -2.32 3.17 -4.13
CA LEU A 187 -2.33 3.91 -5.40
C LEU A 187 -1.14 4.89 -5.51
N ALA A 188 -0.79 5.56 -4.42
CA ALA A 188 0.36 6.46 -4.37
C ALA A 188 1.70 5.69 -4.52
N ILE A 189 1.83 4.49 -3.95
CA ILE A 189 3.00 3.61 -4.11
C ILE A 189 3.22 3.26 -5.57
N ILE A 190 2.16 2.95 -6.32
CA ILE A 190 2.24 2.66 -7.76
C ILE A 190 2.91 3.81 -8.50
N GLY A 191 2.45 5.05 -8.26
CA GLY A 191 3.01 6.24 -8.90
C GLY A 191 4.46 6.51 -8.48
N TYR A 192 4.77 6.33 -7.20
CA TYR A 192 6.11 6.54 -6.65
C TYR A 192 7.14 5.54 -7.21
N SER A 193 6.84 4.25 -7.11
CA SER A 193 7.72 3.17 -7.58
C SER A 193 7.96 3.28 -9.10
N LEU A 194 6.90 3.63 -9.84
CA LEU A 194 7.01 3.84 -11.28
C LEU A 194 7.98 4.95 -11.65
N ASN A 195 7.99 6.06 -10.90
CA ASN A 195 8.88 7.18 -11.18
C ASN A 195 10.36 6.76 -11.15
N ASP A 196 10.79 6.01 -10.14
CA ASP A 196 12.16 5.52 -10.04
C ASP A 196 12.47 4.48 -11.12
N THR A 197 11.55 3.56 -11.39
CA THR A 197 11.70 2.56 -12.44
C THR A 197 11.84 3.21 -13.83
N ILE A 198 11.11 4.29 -14.11
CA ILE A 198 11.23 5.07 -15.36
C ILE A 198 12.60 5.70 -15.46
N VAL A 199 13.10 6.35 -14.41
CA VAL A 199 14.41 7.02 -14.40
C VAL A 199 15.54 6.02 -14.68
N VAL A 200 15.50 4.86 -14.01
CA VAL A 200 16.49 3.78 -14.22
C VAL A 200 16.41 3.24 -15.65
N SER A 201 15.20 2.96 -16.13
CA SER A 201 14.95 2.40 -17.47
C SER A 201 15.42 3.37 -18.57
N ASP A 202 15.14 4.66 -18.42
CA ASP A 202 15.56 5.67 -19.39
C ASP A 202 17.10 5.78 -19.43
N ARG A 203 17.76 5.72 -18.28
CA ARG A 203 19.22 5.71 -18.19
C ARG A 203 19.84 4.46 -18.80
N ILE A 204 19.24 3.29 -18.59
CA ILE A 204 19.65 2.05 -19.24
C ILE A 204 19.57 2.22 -20.77
N ARG A 205 18.43 2.70 -21.29
CA ARG A 205 18.24 2.96 -22.72
C ARG A 205 19.29 3.92 -23.29
N GLU A 206 19.55 5.02 -22.58
CA GLU A 206 20.57 5.99 -22.99
C GLU A 206 21.96 5.35 -23.08
N ASN A 207 22.37 4.59 -22.05
CA ASN A 207 23.69 3.95 -22.03
C ASN A 207 23.83 2.88 -23.11
N PHE A 208 22.80 2.08 -23.40
CA PHE A 208 22.81 1.12 -24.52
C PHE A 208 22.98 1.80 -25.89
N ARG A 209 22.48 3.03 -26.06
CA ARG A 209 22.66 3.81 -27.30
C ARG A 209 24.04 4.46 -27.38
N ARG A 210 24.57 4.98 -26.28
CA ARG A 210 25.81 5.75 -26.23
C ARG A 210 27.05 4.87 -26.15
N LEU A 211 27.02 3.82 -25.33
CA LEU A 211 28.18 2.95 -25.09
C LEU A 211 28.28 1.91 -26.19
N ARG A 212 29.32 2.01 -27.02
CA ARG A 212 29.51 1.11 -28.16
C ARG A 212 30.12 -0.24 -27.79
N LYS A 213 30.73 -0.37 -26.59
CA LYS A 213 31.41 -1.57 -26.10
C LYS A 213 30.92 -1.89 -24.69
N GLY A 214 30.82 -3.18 -24.38
CA GLY A 214 30.44 -3.70 -23.06
C GLY A 214 29.29 -4.71 -23.16
N SER A 215 29.18 -5.56 -22.14
CA SER A 215 28.09 -6.52 -22.00
C SER A 215 26.81 -5.81 -21.52
N PRO A 216 25.61 -6.37 -21.78
CA PRO A 216 24.36 -5.82 -21.25
C PRO A 216 24.38 -5.63 -19.73
N ILE A 217 25.01 -6.53 -18.98
CA ILE A 217 25.15 -6.44 -17.52
C ILE A 217 25.99 -5.23 -17.12
N GLU A 218 27.11 -4.96 -17.80
CA GLU A 218 27.95 -3.80 -17.53
C GLU A 218 27.20 -2.49 -17.81
N MET A 219 26.41 -2.44 -18.89
CA MET A 219 25.61 -1.26 -19.23
C MET A 219 24.51 -1.00 -18.20
N VAL A 220 23.81 -2.04 -17.72
CA VAL A 220 22.82 -1.92 -16.65
C VAL A 220 23.48 -1.47 -15.35
N ASN A 221 24.59 -2.08 -14.93
CA ASN A 221 25.31 -1.69 -13.71
C ASN A 221 25.82 -0.23 -13.77
N ALA A 222 26.34 0.20 -14.91
CA ALA A 222 26.76 1.59 -15.10
C ALA A 222 25.57 2.55 -14.97
N SER A 223 24.41 2.18 -15.52
CA SER A 223 23.19 2.98 -15.46
C SER A 223 22.65 3.08 -14.03
N LEU A 224 22.62 1.96 -13.31
CA LEU A 224 22.22 1.93 -11.89
C LEU A 224 23.12 2.83 -11.05
N ASN A 225 24.45 2.73 -11.19
CA ASN A 225 25.37 3.57 -10.43
C ASN A 225 25.19 5.08 -10.73
N GLN A 226 24.86 5.43 -11.98
CA GLN A 226 24.61 6.82 -12.37
C GLN A 226 23.30 7.39 -11.81
N THR A 227 22.29 6.57 -11.57
CA THR A 227 20.99 6.98 -11.04
C THR A 227 20.86 6.81 -9.53
N LEU A 228 21.72 5.98 -8.91
CA LEU A 228 21.62 5.56 -7.52
C LEU A 228 21.51 6.74 -6.54
N SER A 229 22.38 7.74 -6.69
CA SER A 229 22.36 8.92 -5.79
C SER A 229 21.03 9.67 -5.86
N ARG A 230 20.46 9.82 -7.06
CA ARG A 230 19.17 10.48 -7.25
C ARG A 230 18.06 9.68 -6.57
N THR A 231 17.96 8.38 -6.86
CA THR A 231 16.95 7.48 -6.30
C THR A 231 17.03 7.45 -4.75
N LEU A 232 18.23 7.33 -4.18
CA LEU A 232 18.40 7.34 -2.72
C LEU A 232 18.01 8.67 -2.08
N ILE A 233 18.38 9.82 -2.69
CA ILE A 233 18.03 11.14 -2.15
C ILE A 233 16.51 11.36 -2.22
N THR A 234 15.86 11.04 -3.34
CA THR A 234 14.40 11.18 -3.47
C THR A 234 13.66 10.30 -2.48
N SER A 235 14.09 9.05 -2.31
CA SER A 235 13.48 8.12 -1.34
C SER A 235 13.69 8.60 0.09
N LEU A 236 14.90 9.03 0.45
CA LEU A 236 15.21 9.53 1.79
C LEU A 236 14.39 10.77 2.14
N THR A 237 14.30 11.74 1.23
CA THR A 237 13.48 12.95 1.46
C THR A 237 12.00 12.63 1.63
N THR A 238 11.49 11.72 0.83
CA THR A 238 10.09 11.24 0.97
C THR A 238 9.88 10.53 2.31
N LEU A 239 10.80 9.63 2.70
CA LEU A 239 10.74 8.94 3.99
C LEU A 239 10.76 9.92 5.17
N LEU A 240 11.57 10.99 5.12
CA LEU A 240 11.58 12.02 6.17
C LEU A 240 10.20 12.67 6.35
N VAL A 241 9.52 13.00 5.24
CA VAL A 241 8.14 13.54 5.29
C VAL A 241 7.17 12.51 5.86
N LEU A 242 7.26 11.27 5.40
CA LEU A 242 6.37 10.19 5.85
C LEU A 242 6.56 9.86 7.34
N PHE A 243 7.80 9.85 7.83
CA PHE A 243 8.07 9.70 9.26
C PHE A 243 7.52 10.88 10.07
N SER A 244 7.58 12.10 9.54
CA SER A 244 6.96 13.26 10.20
C SER A 244 5.43 13.08 10.29
N ILE A 245 4.79 12.59 9.22
CA ILE A 245 3.35 12.27 9.23
C ILE A 245 3.05 11.15 10.24
N LEU A 246 3.87 10.10 10.27
CA LEU A 246 3.69 8.98 11.19
C LEU A 246 3.76 9.42 12.66
N LEU A 247 4.66 10.34 12.99
CA LEU A 247 4.89 10.79 14.37
C LEU A 247 3.91 11.88 14.84
N ILE A 248 3.40 12.71 13.92
CA ILE A 248 2.63 13.92 14.27
C ILE A 248 1.21 13.87 13.70
N GLY A 249 0.98 13.09 12.64
CA GLY A 249 -0.24 13.16 11.81
C GLY A 249 -1.50 12.56 12.43
N GLY A 250 -1.42 11.93 13.61
CA GLY A 250 -2.57 11.30 14.26
C GLY A 250 -2.98 9.97 13.60
N GLU A 251 -3.97 9.32 14.22
CA GLU A 251 -4.37 7.95 13.91
C GLU A 251 -4.83 7.75 12.46
N SER A 252 -5.69 8.61 11.97
CA SER A 252 -6.27 8.45 10.61
C SER A 252 -5.23 8.46 9.50
N THR A 253 -4.05 9.02 9.74
CA THR A 253 -2.95 9.08 8.76
C THR A 253 -1.85 8.04 9.00
N GLN A 254 -1.87 7.32 10.13
CA GLN A 254 -0.84 6.32 10.45
C GLN A 254 -0.80 5.18 9.43
N GLY A 255 -1.94 4.56 9.13
CA GLY A 255 -2.03 3.48 8.14
C GLY A 255 -1.50 3.90 6.77
N PHE A 256 -1.88 5.12 6.33
CA PHE A 256 -1.38 5.75 5.11
C PHE A 256 0.14 5.92 5.14
N ALA A 257 0.68 6.50 6.22
CA ALA A 257 2.11 6.75 6.35
C ALA A 257 2.92 5.45 6.38
N ILE A 258 2.48 4.44 7.15
CA ILE A 258 3.13 3.14 7.23
C ILE A 258 3.14 2.45 5.86
N ALA A 259 2.00 2.41 5.17
CA ALA A 259 1.90 1.82 3.84
C ALA A 259 2.90 2.48 2.86
N LEU A 260 2.93 3.82 2.84
CA LEU A 260 3.86 4.56 1.99
C LEU A 260 5.33 4.35 2.38
N ILE A 261 5.67 4.31 3.67
CA ILE A 261 7.04 4.03 4.12
C ILE A 261 7.49 2.66 3.61
N ILE A 262 6.66 1.64 3.79
CA ILE A 262 6.94 0.29 3.29
C ILE A 262 7.08 0.32 1.76
N GLY A 263 6.10 0.93 1.07
CA GLY A 263 6.09 1.02 -0.39
C GLY A 263 7.28 1.78 -0.98
N VAL A 264 7.72 2.88 -0.36
CA VAL A 264 8.91 3.64 -0.79
C VAL A 264 10.18 2.81 -0.62
N VAL A 265 10.34 2.11 0.51
CA VAL A 265 11.51 1.26 0.76
C VAL A 265 11.56 0.09 -0.24
N ILE A 266 10.44 -0.62 -0.40
CA ILE A 266 10.33 -1.75 -1.33
C ILE A 266 10.47 -1.30 -2.77
N GLY A 267 9.81 -0.18 -3.17
CA GLY A 267 9.88 0.38 -4.52
C GLY A 267 11.27 0.88 -4.90
N THR A 268 11.99 1.49 -3.96
CA THR A 268 13.41 1.87 -4.17
C THR A 268 14.27 0.64 -4.42
N TYR A 269 14.05 -0.42 -3.65
CA TYR A 269 14.76 -1.67 -3.84
C TYR A 269 14.37 -2.34 -5.17
N SER A 270 13.10 -2.39 -5.51
CA SER A 270 12.60 -3.10 -6.69
C SER A 270 13.02 -2.42 -8.00
N SER A 271 13.04 -1.08 -8.05
CA SER A 271 13.52 -0.33 -9.22
C SER A 271 14.98 -0.66 -9.55
N ILE A 272 15.82 -0.85 -8.52
CA ILE A 272 17.24 -1.18 -8.69
C ILE A 272 17.44 -2.67 -9.03
N TYR A 273 16.77 -3.58 -8.30
CA TYR A 273 17.08 -5.01 -8.39
C TYR A 273 16.07 -5.82 -9.20
N ILE A 274 14.78 -5.53 -9.11
CA ILE A 274 13.76 -6.33 -9.79
C ILE A 274 13.61 -5.90 -11.25
N ALA A 275 13.31 -4.62 -11.49
CA ALA A 275 13.14 -4.10 -12.84
C ALA A 275 14.40 -4.37 -13.70
N SER A 276 15.58 -4.09 -13.15
CA SER A 276 16.87 -4.30 -13.86
C SER A 276 17.15 -5.78 -14.15
N ASN A 277 16.87 -6.68 -13.21
CA ASN A 277 17.06 -8.11 -13.43
C ASN A 277 16.10 -8.66 -14.50
N VAL A 278 14.85 -8.20 -14.53
CA VAL A 278 13.88 -8.60 -15.57
C VAL A 278 14.38 -8.13 -16.94
N ILE A 279 14.88 -6.91 -17.06
CA ILE A 279 15.45 -6.36 -18.30
C ILE A 279 16.63 -7.22 -18.77
N ILE A 280 17.54 -7.62 -17.85
CA ILE A 280 18.66 -8.50 -18.18
C ILE A 280 18.16 -9.89 -18.62
N TYR A 281 17.19 -10.47 -17.89
CA TYR A 281 16.63 -11.79 -18.20
C TYR A 281 15.92 -11.81 -19.56
N MET A 282 15.29 -10.72 -19.96
CA MET A 282 14.67 -10.58 -21.28
C MET A 282 15.68 -10.36 -22.42
N ASN A 283 16.98 -10.44 -22.14
CA ASN A 283 18.04 -10.27 -23.10
C ASN A 283 17.84 -9.00 -23.96
N VAL A 284 17.76 -7.83 -23.29
CA VAL A 284 17.70 -6.56 -24.01
C VAL A 284 18.99 -6.35 -24.76
N THR A 285 18.86 -6.15 -26.06
CA THR A 285 19.98 -5.91 -26.97
C THR A 285 20.02 -4.45 -27.41
N ARG A 286 21.12 -4.05 -27.98
CA ARG A 286 21.25 -2.72 -28.57
C ARG A 286 20.31 -2.52 -29.77
N GLU A 287 20.09 -3.56 -30.55
CA GLU A 287 19.19 -3.56 -31.69
C GLU A 287 17.75 -3.26 -31.32
N ASP A 288 17.28 -3.78 -30.17
CA ASP A 288 15.97 -3.45 -29.59
C ASP A 288 15.79 -1.94 -29.34
N LEU A 289 16.90 -1.20 -29.19
CA LEU A 289 16.91 0.20 -28.73
C LEU A 289 17.28 1.20 -29.84
N MET A 290 17.66 0.73 -31.01
CA MET A 290 17.96 1.60 -32.15
C MET A 290 16.64 2.14 -32.71
N ILE A 291 16.65 3.42 -33.07
CA ILE A 291 15.55 4.01 -33.85
C ILE A 291 15.59 3.34 -35.25
N PRO A 292 14.48 2.76 -35.72
CA PRO A 292 14.47 2.22 -37.10
C PRO A 292 14.86 3.34 -38.07
N VAL A 293 15.92 3.11 -38.82
CA VAL A 293 16.27 3.99 -39.95
C VAL A 293 15.12 3.88 -40.94
N LYS A 294 14.45 4.99 -41.26
CA LYS A 294 13.44 4.99 -42.30
C LYS A 294 14.09 4.50 -43.59
N GLU A 295 13.55 3.44 -44.20
CA GLU A 295 13.93 3.03 -45.55
C GLU A 295 13.76 4.26 -46.47
N GLY A 296 14.84 4.68 -47.10
CA GLY A 296 14.84 5.88 -47.94
C GLY A 296 15.54 7.12 -47.38
N ALA A 297 15.98 7.12 -46.10
CA ALA A 297 16.71 8.27 -45.52
C ALA A 297 18.06 8.54 -46.22
N GLU A 298 18.62 7.57 -46.95
CA GLU A 298 19.82 7.75 -47.76
C GLU A 298 19.55 8.48 -49.10
N LEU A 299 18.29 8.63 -49.50
CA LEU A 299 17.90 9.30 -50.74
C LEU A 299 17.70 10.82 -50.56
N ASP A 300 17.54 11.30 -49.32
CA ASP A 300 17.36 12.72 -49.02
C ASP A 300 18.71 13.50 -48.91
N ASP A 301 19.84 12.80 -48.86
CA ASP A 301 21.19 13.39 -48.79
C ASP A 301 21.90 13.45 -50.20
N LEU A 302 21.19 13.21 -51.28
CA LEU A 302 21.75 13.38 -52.62
C LEU A 302 21.55 14.82 -53.11
N PRO A 303 22.60 15.51 -53.53
CA PRO A 303 22.58 16.91 -53.97
C PRO A 303 21.75 17.15 -55.22
#